data_65a55db7e7dcf53ad062da848f474df2
#
_entry.id   65a55db7e7dcf53ad062da848f474df2
#
_cell.length_a   1.000
_cell.length_b   1.000
_cell.length_c   1.000
_cell.angle_alpha   90.00
_cell.angle_beta   90.00
_cell.angle_gamma   90.00
#
_symmetry.space_group_name_H-M   'P 1'
#
loop_
_entity.id
_entity.type
_entity.pdbx_description
1 polymer ?
#
loop_
_entity_poly.entity_id
_entity_poly.type
_entity_poly.pdbx_seq_one_letter_code
_entity_poly.pdbx_strand_id
1 'polypeptide(L)'
;IAKRGPDHSDEYQHNNVYLGHRRLSVIDVSNKSHQPMIDDKSKKVIVFNGVIYNYKEIRELLISKGYSFSSDGDTEVILKSYDYYGEDCIKYLDGVFSFCIYDLNAKKIFLARDRLGIKPLYYKLDKKYFSFASNTKALIGRNDNEINHNSLHHQFTLHSVIPAPNTIL
;
A
#
# COMPACT_ATOMS: atom_id res chain seq x y z
N ILE A 1 14.16 3.26 -4.55
CA ILE A 1 13.43 2.25 -3.74
C ILE A 1 14.25 0.95 -3.60
N ALA A 2 15.09 0.55 -4.59
CA ALA A 2 15.82 -0.72 -4.59
C ALA A 2 16.59 -1.04 -3.28
N LYS A 3 17.27 -0.06 -2.69
CA LYS A 3 18.00 -0.24 -1.41
C LYS A 3 17.11 -0.53 -0.19
N ARG A 4 15.79 -0.27 -0.27
CA ARG A 4 14.83 -0.48 0.84
C ARG A 4 14.12 -1.84 0.79
N GLY A 5 14.19 -2.52 -0.35
CA GLY A 5 13.61 -3.84 -0.53
C GLY A 5 14.50 -4.66 -1.47
N PRO A 6 15.60 -5.23 -0.94
CA PRO A 6 16.59 -5.91 -1.75
C PRO A 6 16.21 -7.35 -2.12
N ASP A 7 15.29 -7.97 -1.35
CA ASP A 7 15.09 -9.42 -1.39
C ASP A 7 14.29 -9.89 -2.61
N HIS A 8 13.31 -9.07 -3.05
CA HIS A 8 12.49 -9.39 -4.21
C HIS A 8 11.98 -8.13 -4.91
N SER A 9 11.76 -8.24 -6.21
CA SER A 9 11.17 -7.18 -7.03
C SER A 9 10.24 -7.80 -8.06
N ASP A 10 9.00 -7.32 -8.10
CA ASP A 10 8.05 -7.74 -9.10
C ASP A 10 7.09 -6.62 -9.49
N GLU A 11 6.41 -6.82 -10.62
CA GLU A 11 5.50 -5.86 -11.23
C GLU A 11 4.25 -6.59 -11.73
N TYR A 12 3.12 -5.90 -11.63
CA TYR A 12 1.83 -6.35 -12.16
C TYR A 12 1.29 -5.30 -13.12
N GLN A 13 0.86 -5.75 -14.30
CA GLN A 13 0.21 -4.91 -15.28
C GLN A 13 -1.11 -5.52 -15.73
N HIS A 14 -2.15 -4.73 -15.70
CA HIS A 14 -3.44 -5.10 -16.28
C HIS A 14 -4.13 -3.84 -16.82
N ASN A 15 -4.43 -3.82 -18.11
CA ASN A 15 -4.95 -2.65 -18.83
C ASN A 15 -4.05 -1.42 -18.59
N ASN A 16 -4.61 -0.37 -17.97
CA ASN A 16 -3.93 0.89 -17.63
C ASN A 16 -3.49 0.98 -16.16
N VAL A 17 -3.47 -0.15 -15.43
CA VAL A 17 -3.02 -0.23 -14.05
C VAL A 17 -1.67 -0.92 -13.99
N TYR A 18 -0.70 -0.25 -13.32
CA TYR A 18 0.64 -0.76 -13.07
C TYR A 18 0.88 -0.73 -11.56
N LEU A 19 1.27 -1.85 -10.97
CA LEU A 19 1.66 -1.97 -9.58
C LEU A 19 3.06 -2.56 -9.50
N GLY A 20 3.95 -1.93 -8.76
CA GLY A 20 5.31 -2.42 -8.55
C GLY A 20 5.64 -2.50 -7.07
N HIS A 21 6.39 -3.52 -6.67
CA HIS A 21 6.82 -3.72 -5.30
C HIS A 21 8.28 -4.13 -5.19
N ARG A 22 8.94 -3.63 -4.14
CA ARG A 22 10.29 -4.05 -3.72
C ARG A 22 10.18 -4.53 -2.28
N ARG A 23 10.51 -5.79 -2.05
CA ARG A 23 10.30 -6.48 -0.78
C ARG A 23 11.56 -6.52 0.08
N LEU A 24 11.39 -6.22 1.36
CA LEU A 24 12.23 -6.66 2.45
C LEU A 24 11.45 -7.73 3.23
N SER A 25 11.93 -8.96 3.25
CA SER A 25 11.22 -10.10 3.82
C SER A 25 11.37 -10.11 5.34
N VAL A 26 10.27 -9.93 6.07
CA VAL A 26 10.24 -9.88 7.55
C VAL A 26 9.28 -10.93 8.11
N ILE A 27 8.02 -10.88 7.69
CA ILE A 27 7.01 -11.88 8.01
C ILE A 27 6.89 -12.78 6.78
N ASP A 28 6.87 -14.10 6.97
CA ASP A 28 6.83 -15.10 5.91
C ASP A 28 7.86 -14.83 4.79
N VAL A 29 9.05 -15.36 4.95
CA VAL A 29 10.16 -15.19 3.99
C VAL A 29 10.00 -16.01 2.72
N SER A 30 8.93 -16.79 2.59
CA SER A 30 8.66 -17.62 1.41
C SER A 30 8.26 -16.80 0.19
N ASN A 31 8.36 -17.43 -0.99
CA ASN A 31 7.91 -16.83 -2.25
C ASN A 31 6.39 -16.62 -2.30
N LYS A 32 5.62 -17.30 -1.44
CA LYS A 32 4.16 -17.17 -1.37
C LYS A 32 3.69 -15.79 -0.90
N SER A 33 4.58 -15.05 -0.23
CA SER A 33 4.33 -13.67 0.23
C SER A 33 4.98 -12.62 -0.67
N HIS A 34 5.38 -12.97 -1.89
CA HIS A 34 5.83 -12.00 -2.88
C HIS A 34 4.71 -11.04 -3.28
N GLN A 35 5.11 -9.83 -3.67
CA GLN A 35 4.19 -8.77 -4.05
C GLN A 35 4.64 -8.14 -5.37
N PRO A 36 3.70 -7.69 -6.22
CA PRO A 36 2.24 -7.64 -6.03
C PRO A 36 1.64 -9.02 -5.81
N MET A 37 0.82 -9.18 -4.74
CA MET A 37 0.16 -10.46 -4.45
C MET A 37 -1.19 -10.51 -5.16
N ILE A 38 -1.44 -11.59 -5.87
CA ILE A 38 -2.64 -11.80 -6.69
C ILE A 38 -3.52 -12.86 -6.04
N ASP A 39 -4.79 -12.55 -5.87
CA ASP A 39 -5.82 -13.52 -5.55
C ASP A 39 -6.71 -13.77 -6.78
N ASP A 40 -6.44 -14.84 -7.48
CA ASP A 40 -7.17 -15.20 -8.70
C ASP A 40 -8.65 -15.53 -8.45
N LYS A 41 -9.01 -15.98 -7.25
CA LYS A 41 -10.40 -16.30 -6.90
C LYS A 41 -11.23 -15.04 -6.75
N SER A 42 -10.76 -14.08 -5.97
CA SER A 42 -11.46 -12.81 -5.73
C SER A 42 -11.17 -11.76 -6.80
N LYS A 43 -10.20 -12.02 -7.72
CA LYS A 43 -9.75 -11.08 -8.76
C LYS A 43 -9.27 -9.76 -8.16
N LYS A 44 -8.39 -9.85 -7.19
CA LYS A 44 -7.79 -8.70 -6.50
C LYS A 44 -6.28 -8.81 -6.45
N VAL A 45 -5.62 -7.66 -6.48
CA VAL A 45 -4.16 -7.54 -6.41
C VAL A 45 -3.80 -6.53 -5.35
N ILE A 46 -2.82 -6.84 -4.50
CA ILE A 46 -2.34 -5.94 -3.44
C ILE A 46 -0.85 -5.67 -3.55
N VAL A 47 -0.47 -4.42 -3.26
CA VAL A 47 0.86 -4.02 -2.83
C VAL A 47 0.77 -3.39 -1.45
N PHE A 48 1.64 -3.80 -0.53
CA PHE A 48 1.59 -3.47 0.89
C PHE A 48 2.98 -3.16 1.44
N ASN A 49 3.06 -2.12 2.26
CA ASN A 49 4.24 -1.73 3.01
C ASN A 49 3.86 -1.52 4.47
N GLY A 50 4.24 -2.41 5.34
CA GLY A 50 3.87 -2.33 6.74
C GLY A 50 3.97 -3.64 7.51
N VAL A 51 3.26 -3.67 8.63
CA VAL A 51 3.02 -4.84 9.48
C VAL A 51 1.64 -4.72 10.08
N ILE A 52 0.83 -5.78 10.00
CA ILE A 52 -0.44 -5.91 10.69
C ILE A 52 -0.22 -6.74 11.95
N TYR A 53 -0.37 -6.15 13.11
CA TYR A 53 -0.04 -6.80 14.39
C TYR A 53 -1.01 -7.93 14.73
N ASN A 54 -2.29 -7.72 14.48
CA ASN A 54 -3.37 -8.68 14.76
C ASN A 54 -3.70 -9.59 13.55
N TYR A 55 -2.75 -9.80 12.63
CA TYR A 55 -3.02 -10.59 11.41
C TYR A 55 -3.40 -12.05 11.71
N LYS A 56 -2.89 -12.64 12.81
CA LYS A 56 -3.19 -14.04 13.17
C LYS A 56 -4.64 -14.19 13.59
N GLU A 57 -5.13 -13.30 14.44
CA GLU A 57 -6.51 -13.27 14.92
C GLU A 57 -7.50 -13.07 13.76
N ILE A 58 -7.18 -12.13 12.86
CA ILE A 58 -8.00 -11.89 11.66
C ILE A 58 -7.99 -13.13 10.76
N ARG A 59 -6.84 -13.78 10.59
CA ARG A 59 -6.69 -15.01 9.82
C ARG A 59 -7.59 -16.13 10.36
N GLU A 60 -7.55 -16.40 11.66
CA GLU A 60 -8.38 -17.39 12.31
C GLU A 60 -9.88 -17.11 12.12
N LEU A 61 -10.28 -15.85 12.28
CA LEU A 61 -11.66 -15.42 12.01
C LEU A 61 -12.05 -15.69 10.56
N LEU A 62 -11.22 -15.32 9.59
CA LEU A 62 -11.51 -15.52 8.17
C LEU A 62 -11.56 -17.02 7.80
N ILE A 63 -10.70 -17.86 8.42
CA ILE A 63 -10.77 -19.32 8.28
C ILE A 63 -12.13 -19.85 8.78
N SER A 64 -12.61 -19.35 9.92
CA SER A 64 -13.94 -19.72 10.44
C SER A 64 -15.10 -19.31 9.51
N LYS A 65 -14.85 -18.34 8.61
CA LYS A 65 -15.78 -17.89 7.56
C LYS A 65 -15.60 -18.59 6.22
N GLY A 66 -14.73 -19.63 6.17
CA GLY A 66 -14.49 -20.45 4.99
C GLY A 66 -13.37 -19.98 4.05
N TYR A 67 -12.58 -18.98 4.46
CA TYR A 67 -11.43 -18.56 3.69
C TYR A 67 -10.25 -19.53 3.84
N SER A 68 -9.51 -19.72 2.78
CA SER A 68 -8.26 -20.49 2.75
C SER A 68 -7.09 -19.55 2.45
N PHE A 69 -5.93 -19.87 2.99
CA PHE A 69 -4.70 -19.10 2.84
C PHE A 69 -3.61 -19.95 2.20
N SER A 70 -2.79 -19.33 1.38
CA SER A 70 -1.63 -19.96 0.71
C SER A 70 -0.30 -19.55 1.34
N SER A 71 -0.24 -18.37 1.96
CA SER A 71 0.93 -17.81 2.63
C SER A 71 0.71 -17.69 4.14
N ASP A 72 1.77 -17.48 4.89
CA ASP A 72 1.70 -17.21 6.33
C ASP A 72 1.83 -15.73 6.68
N GLY A 73 1.88 -14.87 5.66
CA GLY A 73 2.05 -13.44 5.79
C GLY A 73 0.77 -12.67 6.09
N ASP A 74 0.96 -11.44 6.55
CA ASP A 74 -0.09 -10.48 6.81
C ASP A 74 -0.67 -9.86 5.53
N THR A 75 0.08 -9.84 4.43
CA THR A 75 -0.36 -9.30 3.14
C THR A 75 -1.62 -10.01 2.62
N GLU A 76 -1.63 -11.36 2.67
CA GLU A 76 -2.80 -12.14 2.24
C GLU A 76 -4.00 -11.91 3.17
N VAL A 77 -3.73 -11.69 4.46
CA VAL A 77 -4.78 -11.38 5.43
C VAL A 77 -5.49 -10.07 5.09
N ILE A 78 -4.74 -9.02 4.70
CA ILE A 78 -5.35 -7.76 4.25
C ILE A 78 -6.24 -8.01 3.02
N LEU A 79 -5.74 -8.75 2.05
CA LEU A 79 -6.45 -9.03 0.80
C LEU A 79 -7.76 -9.79 1.03
N LYS A 80 -7.72 -10.83 1.86
CA LYS A 80 -8.92 -11.60 2.26
C LYS A 80 -9.87 -10.78 3.14
N SER A 81 -9.34 -9.91 4.01
CA SER A 81 -10.16 -8.98 4.80
C SER A 81 -10.92 -8.01 3.91
N TYR A 82 -10.27 -7.47 2.88
CA TYR A 82 -10.94 -6.61 1.90
C TYR A 82 -12.00 -7.39 1.10
N ASP A 83 -11.75 -8.65 0.78
CA ASP A 83 -12.75 -9.48 0.11
C ASP A 83 -13.98 -9.71 0.97
N TYR A 84 -13.81 -9.90 2.29
CA TYR A 84 -14.90 -10.16 3.23
C TYR A 84 -15.64 -8.90 3.69
N TYR A 85 -14.91 -7.83 4.06
CA TYR A 85 -15.45 -6.61 4.67
C TYR A 85 -15.55 -5.42 3.69
N GLY A 86 -15.02 -5.54 2.47
CA GLY A 86 -14.84 -4.40 1.58
C GLY A 86 -13.90 -3.35 2.17
N GLU A 87 -14.19 -2.08 1.95
CA GLU A 87 -13.39 -0.96 2.46
C GLU A 87 -13.38 -0.87 3.98
N ASP A 88 -14.38 -1.43 4.65
CA ASP A 88 -14.46 -1.47 6.11
C ASP A 88 -13.39 -2.35 6.75
N CYS A 89 -12.65 -3.13 5.97
CA CYS A 89 -11.52 -3.93 6.47
C CYS A 89 -10.53 -3.13 7.29
N ILE A 90 -10.31 -1.84 6.96
CA ILE A 90 -9.42 -0.94 7.71
C ILE A 90 -9.80 -0.75 9.17
N LYS A 91 -11.07 -0.96 9.52
CA LYS A 91 -11.56 -0.83 10.91
C LYS A 91 -11.08 -1.96 11.81
N TYR A 92 -10.72 -3.09 11.23
CA TYR A 92 -10.28 -4.31 11.91
C TYR A 92 -8.77 -4.50 11.92
N LEU A 93 -8.04 -3.72 11.10
CA LEU A 93 -6.58 -3.81 11.02
C LEU A 93 -5.93 -3.00 12.14
N ASP A 94 -5.15 -3.68 12.98
CA ASP A 94 -4.24 -3.05 13.94
C ASP A 94 -2.81 -3.20 13.44
N GLY A 95 -2.13 -2.06 13.22
CA GLY A 95 -0.80 -2.09 12.67
C GLY A 95 -0.33 -0.75 12.12
N VAL A 96 0.84 -0.78 11.51
CA VAL A 96 1.43 0.34 10.76
C VAL A 96 1.52 -0.05 9.30
N PHE A 97 0.81 0.66 8.44
CA PHE A 97 0.63 0.21 7.07
C PHE A 97 0.35 1.30 6.06
N SER A 98 0.74 1.01 4.84
CA SER A 98 0.18 1.62 3.64
C SER A 98 0.00 0.53 2.58
N PHE A 99 -1.15 0.49 1.93
CA PHE A 99 -1.40 -0.49 0.87
C PHE A 99 -2.27 0.07 -0.25
N CYS A 100 -2.18 -0.60 -1.38
CA CYS A 100 -3.08 -0.41 -2.51
C CYS A 100 -3.65 -1.76 -2.91
N ILE A 101 -4.98 -1.83 -3.02
CA ILE A 101 -5.68 -2.97 -3.61
C ILE A 101 -6.31 -2.53 -4.93
N TYR A 102 -6.04 -3.30 -5.98
CA TYR A 102 -6.75 -3.20 -7.24
C TYR A 102 -7.80 -4.31 -7.31
N ASP A 103 -9.06 -3.93 -7.30
CA ASP A 103 -10.20 -4.81 -7.52
C ASP A 103 -10.52 -4.83 -9.01
N LEU A 104 -10.22 -5.95 -9.69
CA LEU A 104 -10.42 -6.09 -11.12
C LEU A 104 -11.91 -6.16 -11.50
N ASN A 105 -12.75 -6.74 -10.63
CA ASN A 105 -14.18 -6.84 -10.87
C ASN A 105 -14.86 -5.48 -10.77
N ALA A 106 -14.55 -4.74 -9.71
CA ALA A 106 -15.08 -3.40 -9.49
C ALA A 106 -14.36 -2.33 -10.35
N LYS A 107 -13.22 -2.66 -10.97
CA LYS A 107 -12.31 -1.73 -11.68
C LYS A 107 -11.92 -0.54 -10.78
N LYS A 108 -11.61 -0.83 -9.53
CA LYS A 108 -11.40 0.16 -8.48
C LYS A 108 -10.02 0.01 -7.85
N ILE A 109 -9.39 1.13 -7.55
CA ILE A 109 -8.19 1.22 -6.73
C ILE A 109 -8.62 1.67 -5.32
N PHE A 110 -8.25 0.89 -4.31
CA PHE A 110 -8.44 1.23 -2.91
C PHE A 110 -7.08 1.44 -2.25
N LEU A 111 -6.84 2.67 -1.80
CA LEU A 111 -5.63 3.04 -1.06
C LEU A 111 -5.97 3.28 0.40
N ALA A 112 -5.14 2.74 1.28
CA ALA A 112 -5.27 2.97 2.71
C ALA A 112 -3.90 3.18 3.37
N ARG A 113 -3.91 3.95 4.45
CA ARG A 113 -2.75 4.25 5.28
C ARG A 113 -3.13 4.18 6.74
N ASP A 114 -2.21 3.78 7.61
CA ASP A 114 -2.45 3.76 9.06
C ASP A 114 -2.82 5.14 9.61
N ARG A 115 -3.55 5.16 10.73
CA ARG A 115 -4.15 6.38 11.32
C ARG A 115 -3.13 7.46 11.65
N LEU A 116 -1.92 7.07 12.04
CA LEU A 116 -0.84 7.99 12.42
C LEU A 116 0.09 8.32 11.25
N GLY A 117 -0.13 7.67 10.09
CA GLY A 117 0.70 7.86 8.90
C GLY A 117 2.15 7.41 9.08
N ILE A 118 2.40 6.39 9.91
CA ILE A 118 3.75 5.87 10.17
C ILE A 118 4.38 5.32 8.90
N LYS A 119 3.58 4.58 8.10
CA LYS A 119 4.07 4.16 6.78
C LYS A 119 3.77 5.24 5.74
N PRO A 120 4.78 5.69 5.00
CA PRO A 120 4.59 6.76 4.01
C PRO A 120 3.74 6.27 2.84
N LEU A 121 2.79 7.10 2.44
CA LEU A 121 2.00 6.96 1.23
C LEU A 121 1.82 8.36 0.63
N TYR A 122 2.39 8.55 -0.54
CA TYR A 122 2.26 9.79 -1.32
C TYR A 122 1.47 9.49 -2.59
N TYR A 123 0.71 10.45 -3.05
CA TYR A 123 0.01 10.34 -4.32
C TYR A 123 0.13 11.62 -5.14
N LYS A 124 -0.01 11.47 -6.44
CA LYS A 124 -0.07 12.56 -7.41
C LYS A 124 -1.24 12.31 -8.34
N LEU A 125 -2.06 13.33 -8.51
CA LEU A 125 -3.16 13.33 -9.46
C LEU A 125 -2.87 14.40 -10.51
N ASP A 126 -2.67 13.99 -11.73
CA ASP A 126 -2.62 14.87 -12.88
C ASP A 126 -3.82 14.62 -13.82
N LYS A 127 -3.89 15.37 -14.93
CA LYS A 127 -5.04 15.29 -15.86
C LYS A 127 -5.25 13.92 -16.50
N LYS A 128 -4.23 13.04 -16.50
CA LYS A 128 -4.25 11.75 -17.21
C LYS A 128 -4.02 10.56 -16.30
N TYR A 129 -3.27 10.76 -15.22
CA TYR A 129 -2.77 9.65 -14.40
C TYR A 129 -2.95 9.95 -12.92
N PHE A 130 -3.35 8.91 -12.20
CA PHE A 130 -3.21 8.82 -10.76
C PHE A 130 -1.98 7.97 -10.46
N SER A 131 -1.09 8.46 -9.62
CA SER A 131 0.13 7.75 -9.23
C SER A 131 0.29 7.78 -7.72
N PHE A 132 0.85 6.73 -7.15
CA PHE A 132 1.15 6.66 -5.72
C PHE A 132 2.48 5.96 -5.47
N ALA A 133 3.13 6.28 -4.36
CA ALA A 133 4.39 5.65 -3.95
C ALA A 133 4.65 5.82 -2.45
N SER A 134 5.51 4.98 -1.91
CA SER A 134 6.05 5.14 -0.54
C SER A 134 7.21 6.14 -0.45
N ASN A 135 7.56 6.83 -1.54
CA ASN A 135 8.62 7.83 -1.58
C ASN A 135 8.30 8.89 -2.64
N THR A 136 8.38 10.16 -2.27
CA THR A 136 8.13 11.30 -3.18
C THR A 136 9.00 11.28 -4.43
N LYS A 137 10.27 10.88 -4.31
CA LYS A 137 11.18 10.79 -5.47
C LYS A 137 10.69 9.87 -6.59
N ALA A 138 9.80 8.91 -6.27
CA ALA A 138 9.21 8.03 -7.28
C ALA A 138 8.05 8.70 -8.04
N LEU A 139 7.50 9.79 -7.52
CA LEU A 139 6.38 10.54 -8.12
C LEU A 139 6.82 11.82 -8.82
N ILE A 140 8.03 12.30 -8.54
CA ILE A 140 8.56 13.53 -9.12
C ILE A 140 9.01 13.24 -10.55
N GLY A 141 8.42 13.91 -11.52
CA GLY A 141 8.87 13.94 -12.91
C GLY A 141 10.10 14.85 -13.07
N ARG A 142 10.78 14.74 -14.20
CA ARG A 142 11.97 15.59 -14.51
C ARG A 142 11.68 17.08 -14.51
N ASN A 143 10.42 17.48 -14.68
CA ASN A 143 9.97 18.87 -14.78
C ASN A 143 9.15 19.35 -13.58
N ASP A 144 9.01 18.54 -12.54
CA ASP A 144 8.25 18.88 -11.32
C ASP A 144 9.18 19.61 -10.33
N ASN A 145 9.45 20.89 -10.61
CA ASN A 145 10.36 21.71 -9.79
C ASN A 145 9.62 22.83 -9.03
N GLU A 146 8.29 22.81 -9.03
CA GLU A 146 7.52 23.82 -8.32
C GLU A 146 7.51 23.52 -6.81
N ILE A 147 8.01 24.46 -6.04
CA ILE A 147 8.02 24.37 -4.58
C ILE A 147 6.73 24.97 -4.02
N ASN A 148 6.04 24.23 -3.17
CA ASN A 148 4.92 24.77 -2.41
C ASN A 148 5.45 25.64 -1.28
N HIS A 149 5.36 26.96 -1.45
CA HIS A 149 5.89 27.95 -0.51
C HIS A 149 5.24 27.86 0.89
N ASN A 150 3.96 27.52 0.98
CA ASN A 150 3.27 27.34 2.26
C ASN A 150 3.80 26.12 3.01
N SER A 151 4.01 25.01 2.30
CA SER A 151 4.61 23.81 2.88
C SER A 151 6.05 24.02 3.31
N LEU A 152 6.81 24.80 2.53
CA LEU A 152 8.18 25.18 2.88
C LEU A 152 8.20 26.08 4.13
N HIS A 153 7.28 27.04 4.23
CA HIS A 153 7.12 27.87 5.42
C HIS A 153 6.81 27.02 6.67
N HIS A 154 5.86 26.09 6.56
CA HIS A 154 5.55 25.16 7.67
C HIS A 154 6.76 24.31 8.06
N GLN A 155 7.55 23.83 7.10
CA GLN A 155 8.77 23.08 7.38
C GLN A 155 9.78 23.89 8.21
N PHE A 156 9.95 25.19 7.90
CA PHE A 156 10.88 26.04 8.62
C PHE A 156 10.37 26.49 9.98
N THR A 157 9.06 26.70 10.13
CA THR A 157 8.46 27.19 11.38
C THR A 157 8.11 26.07 12.37
N LEU A 158 7.67 24.92 11.88
CA LEU A 158 7.18 23.80 12.69
C LEU A 158 8.15 22.60 12.71
N HIS A 159 9.30 22.72 12.08
CA HIS A 159 10.41 21.75 12.01
C HIS A 159 10.08 20.35 11.49
N SER A 160 8.83 20.03 11.12
CA SER A 160 8.53 18.70 10.56
C SER A 160 7.14 18.52 9.98
N VAL A 161 6.15 19.32 10.33
CA VAL A 161 4.76 18.98 9.99
C VAL A 161 4.28 19.83 8.84
N ILE A 162 4.21 19.22 7.68
CA ILE A 162 3.45 19.75 6.57
C ILE A 162 2.06 19.11 6.66
N PRO A 163 0.98 19.90 6.84
CA PRO A 163 -0.36 19.35 6.92
C PRO A 163 -0.71 18.56 5.65
N ALA A 164 -1.21 17.34 5.82
CA ALA A 164 -1.73 16.56 4.71
C ALA A 164 -2.86 17.36 4.01
N PRO A 165 -3.01 17.26 2.69
CA PRO A 165 -2.30 16.38 1.77
C PRO A 165 -1.04 16.96 1.15
N ASN A 166 -0.54 18.09 1.65
CA ASN A 166 0.53 18.85 1.02
C ASN A 166 1.91 18.20 1.19
N THR A 167 2.80 18.51 0.27
CA THR A 167 4.24 18.22 0.32
C THR A 167 5.00 19.48 -0.10
N ILE A 168 6.31 19.50 0.06
CA ILE A 168 7.14 20.62 -0.40
C ILE A 168 7.21 20.67 -1.94
N LEU A 169 7.08 19.51 -2.56
CA LEU A 169 7.09 19.32 -4.02
C LEU A 169 5.77 18.75 -4.47
#